data_055d0850f47e90b6b50020c3fbb1e890
#
_entry.id   055d0850f47e90b6b50020c3fbb1e890
#
_cell.length_a   1.000
_cell.length_b   1.000
_cell.length_c   1.000
_cell.angle_alpha   90.00
_cell.angle_beta   90.00
_cell.angle_gamma   90.00
#
_symmetry.space_group_name_H-M   'P 1'
#
loop_
_entity.id
_entity.type
_entity.pdbx_description
1 polymer ?
#
loop_
_entity_poly.entity_id
_entity_poly.type
_entity_poly.pdbx_seq_one_letter_code
_entity_poly.pdbx_strand_id
1 'polypeptide(L)'
;SPTVLMKLSDLSKMEVYVNVNENDIADITLNDSALIQVDAYQNRKFKGIVKEVAYAATTSSGGSSQQVTNFQVKVQMLEVVDGMRPGMSATVDIITEERLGAIAIPIQALTTPRPGKSAEKKSGFSAEVSVNGESQWSNRKQFGDKKSKSTVVFVLKDDNTVEQRIVE
;
A
#
# COMPACT_ATOMS: atom_id res chain seq x y z
N SER A 1 -11.77 -13.38 -45.01
CA SER A 1 -11.56 -12.45 -43.89
C SER A 1 -12.50 -11.27 -44.02
N PRO A 2 -13.31 -10.92 -43.04
CA PRO A 2 -14.15 -9.75 -43.14
C PRO A 2 -13.29 -8.48 -43.21
N THR A 3 -13.50 -7.67 -44.25
CA THR A 3 -12.81 -6.40 -44.39
C THR A 3 -13.61 -5.31 -43.70
N VAL A 4 -13.07 -4.68 -42.67
CA VAL A 4 -13.67 -3.53 -41.99
C VAL A 4 -13.45 -2.30 -42.88
N LEU A 5 -14.54 -1.74 -43.42
CA LEU A 5 -14.49 -0.57 -44.30
C LEU A 5 -14.49 0.75 -43.53
N MET A 6 -15.18 0.80 -42.35
CA MET A 6 -15.31 2.02 -41.55
C MET A 6 -15.58 1.68 -40.10
N LYS A 7 -15.05 2.48 -39.16
CA LYS A 7 -15.34 2.43 -37.74
C LYS A 7 -15.88 3.78 -37.29
N LEU A 8 -17.12 3.80 -36.79
CA LEU A 8 -17.74 4.98 -36.21
C LEU A 8 -17.66 4.87 -34.69
N SER A 9 -17.22 5.92 -34.01
CA SER A 9 -17.10 5.96 -32.55
C SER A 9 -17.73 7.23 -32.02
N ASP A 10 -18.46 7.12 -30.92
CA ASP A 10 -18.97 8.25 -30.15
C ASP A 10 -17.87 8.72 -29.19
N LEU A 11 -17.45 9.97 -29.31
CA LEU A 11 -16.41 10.58 -28.52
C LEU A 11 -16.93 11.29 -27.26
N SER A 12 -18.25 11.31 -27.05
CA SER A 12 -18.87 11.94 -25.87
C SER A 12 -18.60 11.19 -24.56
N LYS A 13 -18.29 9.89 -24.67
CA LYS A 13 -17.97 9.02 -23.53
C LYS A 13 -16.62 8.35 -23.79
N MET A 14 -15.67 8.67 -22.96
CA MET A 14 -14.34 8.08 -23.02
C MET A 14 -14.06 7.19 -21.82
N GLU A 15 -13.40 6.09 -22.08
CA GLU A 15 -12.98 5.11 -21.08
C GLU A 15 -11.46 4.92 -21.16
N VAL A 16 -10.85 4.76 -20.01
CA VAL A 16 -9.42 4.43 -19.88
C VAL A 16 -9.29 3.00 -19.39
N TYR A 17 -8.47 2.22 -20.09
CA TYR A 17 -8.14 0.86 -19.70
C TYR A 17 -6.82 0.87 -18.95
N VAL A 18 -6.83 0.46 -17.69
CA VAL A 18 -5.67 0.44 -16.81
C VAL A 18 -5.30 -1.01 -16.47
N ASN A 19 -4.03 -1.34 -16.53
CA ASN A 19 -3.53 -2.63 -16.09
C ASN A 19 -3.04 -2.49 -14.64
N VAL A 20 -3.73 -3.17 -13.73
CA VAL A 20 -3.45 -3.16 -12.29
C VAL A 20 -2.82 -4.48 -11.89
N ASN A 21 -1.83 -4.45 -11.01
CA ASN A 21 -1.18 -5.64 -10.48
C ASN A 21 -2.12 -6.44 -9.57
N GLU A 22 -1.90 -7.77 -9.49
CA GLU A 22 -2.66 -8.68 -8.63
C GLU A 22 -2.69 -8.25 -7.15
N ASN A 23 -1.63 -7.64 -6.65
CA ASN A 23 -1.57 -7.21 -5.25
C ASN A 23 -2.49 -6.02 -4.94
N ASP A 24 -2.69 -5.15 -5.93
CA ASP A 24 -3.43 -3.89 -5.76
C ASP A 24 -4.90 -4.01 -6.17
N ILE A 25 -5.25 -5.04 -6.97
CA ILE A 25 -6.62 -5.23 -7.47
C ILE A 25 -7.62 -5.56 -6.36
N ALA A 26 -7.14 -6.16 -5.26
CA ALA A 26 -7.99 -6.57 -4.14
C ALA A 26 -8.66 -5.37 -3.43
N ASP A 27 -8.00 -4.22 -3.45
CA ASP A 27 -8.47 -3.00 -2.77
C ASP A 27 -9.37 -2.14 -3.67
N ILE A 28 -9.46 -2.47 -4.97
CA ILE A 28 -10.25 -1.68 -5.93
C ILE A 28 -11.68 -2.18 -5.98
N THR A 29 -12.62 -1.26 -5.79
CA THR A 29 -14.04 -1.55 -5.86
C THR A 29 -14.73 -0.79 -7.01
N LEU A 30 -15.93 -1.27 -7.36
CA LEU A 30 -16.78 -0.58 -8.34
C LEU A 30 -17.24 0.76 -7.78
N ASN A 31 -17.22 1.79 -8.62
CA ASN A 31 -17.53 3.19 -8.33
C ASN A 31 -16.48 3.94 -7.51
N ASP A 32 -15.28 3.41 -7.33
CA ASP A 32 -14.17 4.16 -6.75
C ASP A 32 -13.85 5.38 -7.61
N SER A 33 -13.52 6.48 -6.94
CA SER A 33 -13.09 7.70 -7.60
C SER A 33 -11.69 7.55 -8.17
N ALA A 34 -11.47 8.07 -9.37
CA ALA A 34 -10.17 8.04 -10.01
C ALA A 34 -9.78 9.43 -10.55
N LEU A 35 -8.49 9.73 -10.49
CA LEU A 35 -7.89 10.90 -11.12
C LEU A 35 -7.10 10.46 -12.32
N ILE A 36 -7.47 10.94 -13.50
CA ILE A 36 -6.90 10.58 -14.78
C ILE A 36 -6.02 11.72 -15.27
N GLN A 37 -4.78 11.44 -15.55
CA GLN A 37 -3.86 12.37 -16.17
C GLN A 37 -3.50 11.85 -17.56
N VAL A 38 -3.90 12.58 -18.59
CA VAL A 38 -3.60 12.24 -19.99
C VAL A 38 -2.28 12.89 -20.38
N ASP A 39 -1.36 12.14 -20.98
CA ASP A 39 -0.02 12.62 -21.31
C ASP A 39 -0.01 13.83 -22.26
N ALA A 40 -1.01 13.92 -23.12
CA ALA A 40 -1.21 15.08 -24.00
C ALA A 40 -1.64 16.36 -23.25
N TYR A 41 -2.14 16.24 -22.01
CA TYR A 41 -2.65 17.35 -21.20
C TYR A 41 -2.01 17.36 -19.80
N GLN A 42 -0.68 17.49 -19.73
CA GLN A 42 0.14 17.33 -18.52
C GLN A 42 -0.27 18.18 -17.31
N ASN A 43 -0.94 19.33 -17.54
CA ASN A 43 -1.35 20.24 -16.47
C ASN A 43 -2.81 20.08 -16.03
N ARG A 44 -3.50 19.04 -16.50
CA ARG A 44 -4.92 18.80 -16.20
C ARG A 44 -5.12 17.41 -15.67
N LYS A 45 -5.84 17.32 -14.55
CA LYS A 45 -6.34 16.05 -14.00
C LYS A 45 -7.84 15.99 -14.24
N PHE A 46 -8.29 14.87 -14.77
CA PHE A 46 -9.69 14.61 -15.07
C PHE A 46 -10.25 13.65 -14.04
N LYS A 47 -11.49 13.87 -13.63
CA LYS A 47 -12.17 12.95 -12.73
C LYS A 47 -12.74 11.77 -13.50
N GLY A 48 -12.62 10.58 -12.92
CA GLY A 48 -13.18 9.36 -13.44
C GLY A 48 -13.79 8.49 -12.33
N ILE A 49 -14.50 7.46 -12.75
CA ILE A 49 -15.10 6.47 -11.86
C ILE A 49 -14.80 5.08 -12.41
N VAL A 50 -14.42 4.15 -11.53
CA VAL A 50 -14.23 2.74 -11.87
C VAL A 50 -15.59 2.13 -12.25
N LYS A 51 -15.71 1.65 -13.49
CA LYS A 51 -16.94 1.03 -14.01
C LYS A 51 -16.89 -0.48 -14.03
N GLU A 52 -15.73 -1.03 -14.30
CA GLU A 52 -15.58 -2.46 -14.46
C GLU A 52 -14.18 -2.90 -14.01
N VAL A 53 -14.12 -3.99 -13.30
CA VAL A 53 -12.89 -4.68 -12.91
C VAL A 53 -12.92 -6.05 -13.58
N ALA A 54 -11.93 -6.36 -14.42
CA ALA A 54 -11.89 -7.65 -15.09
C ALA A 54 -11.59 -8.79 -14.11
N TYR A 55 -12.38 -9.85 -14.17
CA TYR A 55 -12.18 -11.06 -13.37
C TYR A 55 -11.06 -11.96 -13.90
N ALA A 56 -10.68 -11.80 -15.16
CA ALA A 56 -9.64 -12.60 -15.79
C ALA A 56 -8.33 -11.81 -15.85
N ALA A 57 -7.27 -12.42 -15.39
CA ALA A 57 -5.94 -11.86 -15.50
C ALA A 57 -5.43 -11.91 -16.95
N THR A 58 -4.76 -10.86 -17.37
CA THR A 58 -4.01 -10.83 -18.62
C THR A 58 -2.55 -11.09 -18.29
N THR A 59 -2.04 -12.25 -18.70
CA THR A 59 -0.63 -12.57 -18.56
C THR A 59 0.13 -12.10 -19.79
N SER A 60 1.02 -11.15 -19.63
CA SER A 60 1.96 -10.80 -20.69
C SER A 60 3.21 -11.68 -20.58
N SER A 61 3.33 -12.67 -21.46
CA SER A 61 4.57 -13.43 -21.63
C SER A 61 5.58 -12.61 -22.45
N GLY A 62 6.29 -11.71 -21.79
CA GLY A 62 7.55 -11.19 -22.30
C GLY A 62 8.64 -12.21 -21.98
N GLY A 63 9.42 -12.65 -22.96
CA GLY A 63 10.39 -13.75 -22.94
C GLY A 63 11.52 -13.74 -21.90
N SER A 64 11.27 -13.30 -20.69
CA SER A 64 12.11 -13.44 -19.51
C SER A 64 11.26 -13.96 -18.35
N SER A 65 11.84 -14.80 -17.52
CA SER A 65 11.25 -15.66 -16.49
C SER A 65 10.41 -14.99 -15.40
N GLN A 66 9.88 -13.80 -15.61
CA GLN A 66 9.04 -13.09 -14.66
C GLN A 66 7.67 -12.85 -15.30
N GLN A 67 6.73 -13.73 -14.99
CA GLN A 67 5.35 -13.62 -15.40
C GLN A 67 4.65 -12.60 -14.49
N VAL A 68 4.26 -11.46 -15.05
CA VAL A 68 3.50 -10.44 -14.32
C VAL A 68 2.02 -10.66 -14.61
N THR A 69 1.25 -10.89 -13.56
CA THR A 69 -0.20 -11.02 -13.61
C THR A 69 -0.84 -9.66 -13.44
N ASN A 70 -1.54 -9.19 -14.46
CA ASN A 70 -2.25 -7.90 -14.43
C ASN A 70 -3.75 -8.12 -14.68
N PHE A 71 -4.57 -7.31 -14.02
CA PHE A 71 -6.00 -7.24 -14.24
C PHE A 71 -6.36 -5.93 -14.93
N GLN A 72 -7.25 -5.99 -15.89
CA GLN A 72 -7.70 -4.81 -16.61
C GLN A 72 -8.87 -4.16 -15.88
N VAL A 73 -8.72 -2.87 -15.57
CA VAL A 73 -9.75 -2.04 -14.97
C VAL A 73 -10.20 -0.99 -15.97
N LYS A 74 -11.52 -0.81 -16.13
CA LYS A 74 -12.11 0.24 -16.94
C LYS A 74 -12.52 1.41 -16.07
N VAL A 75 -11.98 2.56 -16.37
CA VAL A 75 -12.31 3.83 -15.71
C VAL A 75 -13.01 4.73 -16.71
N GLN A 76 -14.25 5.11 -16.39
CA GLN A 76 -15.00 6.05 -17.20
C GLN A 76 -14.61 7.48 -16.82
N MET A 77 -14.30 8.31 -17.80
CA MET A 77 -14.08 9.74 -17.61
C MET A 77 -15.42 10.46 -17.42
N LEU A 78 -15.50 11.34 -16.43
CA LEU A 78 -16.66 12.20 -16.19
C LEU A 78 -16.63 13.47 -17.04
N GLU A 79 -15.41 13.94 -17.34
CA GLU A 79 -15.18 15.15 -18.12
C GLU A 79 -14.34 14.79 -19.35
N VAL A 80 -14.89 15.09 -20.52
CA VAL A 80 -14.17 14.93 -21.79
C VAL A 80 -13.91 16.31 -22.38
N VAL A 81 -12.68 16.58 -22.78
CA VAL A 81 -12.29 17.85 -23.40
C VAL A 81 -12.20 17.66 -24.91
N ASP A 82 -12.64 18.67 -25.65
CA ASP A 82 -12.50 18.70 -27.11
C ASP A 82 -11.04 18.51 -27.54
N GLY A 83 -10.83 17.61 -28.47
CA GLY A 83 -9.49 17.26 -28.96
C GLY A 83 -8.90 16.00 -28.36
N MET A 84 -9.52 15.39 -27.34
CA MET A 84 -9.11 14.05 -26.90
C MET A 84 -9.42 13.02 -27.99
N ARG A 85 -8.47 12.10 -28.19
CA ARG A 85 -8.60 11.05 -29.20
C ARG A 85 -8.39 9.67 -28.58
N PRO A 86 -9.12 8.66 -29.05
CA PRO A 86 -8.84 7.28 -28.66
C PRO A 86 -7.38 6.89 -28.98
N GLY A 87 -6.76 6.14 -28.10
CA GLY A 87 -5.37 5.71 -28.25
C GLY A 87 -4.33 6.63 -27.61
N MET A 88 -4.74 7.70 -26.92
CA MET A 88 -3.85 8.50 -26.08
C MET A 88 -3.44 7.72 -24.83
N SER A 89 -2.20 7.90 -24.38
CA SER A 89 -1.72 7.35 -23.11
C SER A 89 -2.21 8.19 -21.94
N ALA A 90 -2.52 7.52 -20.84
CA ALA A 90 -2.96 8.16 -19.61
C ALA A 90 -2.47 7.40 -18.38
N THR A 91 -2.19 8.14 -17.32
CA THR A 91 -1.92 7.62 -15.98
C THR A 91 -3.17 7.82 -15.13
N VAL A 92 -3.51 6.82 -14.32
CA VAL A 92 -4.72 6.85 -13.48
C VAL A 92 -4.33 6.55 -12.04
N ASP A 93 -4.73 7.45 -11.15
CA ASP A 93 -4.64 7.29 -9.70
C ASP A 93 -6.03 6.91 -9.17
N ILE A 94 -6.22 5.68 -8.72
CA ILE A 94 -7.49 5.19 -8.16
C ILE A 94 -7.46 5.40 -6.64
N ILE A 95 -8.51 6.06 -6.11
CA ILE A 95 -8.66 6.33 -4.68
C ILE A 95 -9.51 5.20 -4.10
N THR A 96 -8.87 4.27 -3.40
CA THR A 96 -9.53 3.08 -2.83
C THR A 96 -10.11 3.33 -1.44
N GLU A 97 -9.50 4.23 -0.67
CA GLU A 97 -9.96 4.57 0.69
C GLU A 97 -9.72 6.05 0.99
N GLU A 98 -10.71 6.71 1.57
CA GLU A 98 -10.62 8.07 2.06
C GLU A 98 -11.10 8.14 3.52
N ARG A 99 -10.25 8.62 4.40
CA ARG A 99 -10.58 8.81 5.82
C ARG A 99 -10.71 10.30 6.13
N LEU A 100 -11.95 10.78 6.17
CA LEU A 100 -12.25 12.15 6.53
C LEU A 100 -12.08 12.37 8.04
N GLY A 101 -11.42 13.47 8.42
CA GLY A 101 -11.24 13.84 9.83
C GLY A 101 -10.17 13.05 10.58
N ALA A 102 -9.31 12.31 9.89
CA ALA A 102 -8.18 11.63 10.51
C ALA A 102 -7.11 12.63 10.98
N ILE A 103 -6.61 12.44 12.20
CA ILE A 103 -5.49 13.22 12.72
C ILE A 103 -4.21 12.69 12.06
N ALA A 104 -3.60 13.51 11.21
CA ALA A 104 -2.35 13.16 10.57
C ALA A 104 -1.15 13.50 11.48
N ILE A 105 -0.23 12.56 11.59
CA ILE A 105 1.00 12.72 12.36
C ILE A 105 2.19 12.61 11.41
N PRO A 106 3.16 13.55 11.47
CA PRO A 106 4.37 13.44 10.66
C PRO A 106 5.10 12.14 10.93
N ILE A 107 5.57 11.45 9.89
CA ILE A 107 6.28 10.17 10.02
C ILE A 107 7.51 10.24 10.94
N GLN A 108 8.12 11.42 11.06
CA GLN A 108 9.25 11.69 11.95
C GLN A 108 8.90 11.64 13.44
N ALA A 109 7.61 11.79 13.78
CA ALA A 109 7.12 11.70 15.16
C ALA A 109 6.89 10.24 15.61
N LEU A 110 6.94 9.29 14.66
CA LEU A 110 6.80 7.87 14.96
C LEU A 110 8.10 7.32 15.51
N THR A 111 8.03 6.66 16.66
CA THR A 111 9.18 6.01 17.27
C THR A 111 8.83 4.60 17.74
N THR A 112 9.82 3.73 17.80
CA THR A 112 9.67 2.42 18.41
C THR A 112 10.13 2.51 19.88
N PRO A 113 9.31 2.06 20.84
CA PRO A 113 9.74 2.07 22.24
C PRO A 113 10.98 1.21 22.38
N ARG A 114 12.08 1.80 22.87
CA ARG A 114 13.21 1.00 23.32
C ARG A 114 12.74 0.24 24.55
N PRO A 115 12.89 -1.10 24.62
CA PRO A 115 12.68 -1.80 25.87
C PRO A 115 13.61 -1.14 26.90
N GLY A 116 13.01 -0.45 27.86
CA GLY A 116 13.75 0.18 28.95
C GLY A 116 14.65 -0.88 29.56
N LYS A 117 15.94 -0.58 29.73
CA LYS A 117 16.79 -1.32 30.66
C LYS A 117 16.05 -1.20 32.00
N SER A 118 15.29 -2.23 32.36
CA SER A 118 14.80 -2.38 33.72
C SER A 118 16.03 -2.23 34.60
N ALA A 119 15.94 -1.26 35.53
CA ALA A 119 16.99 -1.01 36.50
C ALA A 119 17.44 -2.36 37.07
N GLU A 120 18.66 -2.75 36.79
CA GLU A 120 19.28 -3.87 37.44
C GLU A 120 19.25 -3.62 38.92
N LYS A 121 18.33 -4.31 39.61
CA LYS A 121 18.45 -4.54 41.05
C LYS A 121 19.81 -5.20 41.21
N LYS A 122 20.76 -4.47 41.75
CA LYS A 122 22.03 -5.01 42.28
C LYS A 122 21.66 -6.08 43.32
N SER A 123 21.54 -7.31 42.88
CA SER A 123 21.54 -8.49 43.73
C SER A 123 23.01 -8.89 43.89
N GLY A 124 23.46 -8.92 45.14
CA GLY A 124 24.83 -9.16 45.50
C GLY A 124 25.36 -10.46 44.91
N PHE A 125 26.56 -10.36 44.46
CA PHE A 125 27.40 -11.45 44.00
C PHE A 125 27.86 -12.24 45.23
N SER A 126 27.32 -13.43 45.44
CA SER A 126 27.92 -14.46 46.29
C SER A 126 28.49 -15.52 45.38
N ALA A 127 29.79 -15.54 45.27
CA ALA A 127 30.51 -16.59 44.57
C ALA A 127 30.55 -17.85 45.46
N GLU A 128 29.86 -18.90 45.02
CA GLU A 128 30.17 -20.26 45.48
C GLU A 128 30.66 -21.07 44.28
N VAL A 129 31.91 -21.38 44.32
CA VAL A 129 32.57 -22.28 43.40
C VAL A 129 32.21 -23.71 43.80
N SER A 130 31.47 -24.40 42.96
CA SER A 130 31.32 -25.85 43.04
C SER A 130 31.76 -26.47 41.70
N VAL A 131 32.90 -27.12 41.81
CA VAL A 131 33.47 -27.95 40.74
C VAL A 131 32.78 -29.29 40.79
N ASN A 132 32.01 -29.64 39.74
CA ASN A 132 31.95 -31.02 39.25
C ASN A 132 31.25 -31.03 37.86
N GLY A 133 31.93 -31.72 36.96
CA GLY A 133 31.58 -31.82 35.57
C GLY A 133 30.28 -32.62 35.32
N GLU A 134 29.66 -32.24 34.27
CA GLU A 134 29.11 -33.15 33.24
C GLU A 134 28.37 -32.31 32.20
N SER A 135 28.80 -32.50 30.97
CA SER A 135 28.28 -31.90 29.79
C SER A 135 26.87 -32.41 29.48
N GLN A 136 25.87 -31.54 29.58
CA GLN A 136 24.59 -31.76 28.91
C GLN A 136 24.24 -30.53 28.06
N TRP A 137 24.44 -30.68 26.78
CA TRP A 137 23.92 -29.77 25.76
C TRP A 137 22.42 -29.97 25.65
N SER A 138 21.63 -29.27 26.46
CA SER A 138 20.21 -29.18 26.25
C SER A 138 19.94 -28.07 25.23
N ASN A 139 19.57 -28.51 24.04
CA ASN A 139 19.10 -27.74 22.89
C ASN A 139 17.79 -26.98 23.27
N ARG A 140 17.93 -25.81 23.88
CA ARG A 140 16.82 -24.91 24.11
C ARG A 140 16.54 -24.16 22.84
N LYS A 141 15.65 -24.69 21.99
CA LYS A 141 14.96 -23.92 20.95
C LYS A 141 14.21 -22.79 21.64
N GLN A 142 14.83 -21.63 21.69
CA GLN A 142 14.18 -20.40 22.06
C GLN A 142 13.29 -20.01 20.87
N PHE A 143 12.02 -20.38 20.93
CA PHE A 143 10.99 -19.79 20.08
C PHE A 143 10.97 -18.31 20.42
N GLY A 144 11.61 -17.50 19.58
CA GLY A 144 11.54 -16.06 19.66
C GLY A 144 10.10 -15.63 19.39
N ASP A 145 9.41 -15.24 20.44
CA ASP A 145 8.17 -14.50 20.37
C ASP A 145 8.40 -13.29 19.47
N LYS A 146 7.81 -13.30 18.28
CA LYS A 146 7.76 -12.12 17.42
C LYS A 146 6.86 -11.09 18.11
N LYS A 147 7.41 -10.35 19.07
CA LYS A 147 6.77 -9.13 19.56
C LYS A 147 6.59 -8.23 18.36
N SER A 148 5.34 -8.05 17.97
CA SER A 148 4.93 -7.03 16.99
C SER A 148 5.54 -5.71 17.46
N LYS A 149 6.34 -5.09 16.59
CA LYS A 149 6.93 -3.77 16.86
C LYS A 149 5.78 -2.76 16.84
N SER A 150 5.18 -2.49 18.00
CA SER A 150 4.20 -1.43 18.10
C SER A 150 4.86 -0.09 17.85
N THR A 151 4.31 0.68 16.94
CA THR A 151 4.74 2.06 16.68
C THR A 151 4.04 2.96 17.69
N VAL A 152 4.77 3.91 18.28
CA VAL A 152 4.24 4.79 19.31
C VAL A 152 4.55 6.24 19.01
N VAL A 153 3.67 7.12 19.52
CA VAL A 153 3.83 8.57 19.49
C VAL A 153 3.82 9.10 20.90
N PHE A 154 4.67 10.06 21.16
CA PHE A 154 4.69 10.80 22.43
C PHE A 154 3.85 12.06 22.29
N VAL A 155 2.81 12.17 23.13
CA VAL A 155 1.92 13.33 23.20
C VAL A 155 2.26 14.14 24.44
N LEU A 156 2.54 15.43 24.28
CA LEU A 156 2.73 16.38 25.39
C LEU A 156 1.35 16.80 25.90
N LYS A 157 1.10 16.63 27.21
CA LYS A 157 -0.08 17.13 27.89
C LYS A 157 0.15 18.56 28.41
N ASP A 158 -0.94 19.23 28.73
CA ASP A 158 -0.91 20.60 29.30
C ASP A 158 -0.13 20.68 30.62
N ASP A 159 0.01 19.56 31.34
CA ASP A 159 0.80 19.43 32.57
C ASP A 159 2.31 19.24 32.32
N ASN A 160 2.81 19.47 31.13
CA ASN A 160 4.21 19.18 30.72
C ASN A 160 4.64 17.72 30.90
N THR A 161 3.70 16.80 31.06
CA THR A 161 3.98 15.35 31.08
C THR A 161 3.82 14.77 29.68
N VAL A 162 4.61 13.72 29.38
CA VAL A 162 4.58 13.04 28.10
C VAL A 162 3.87 11.71 28.22
N GLU A 163 2.82 11.50 27.45
CA GLU A 163 2.10 10.24 27.36
C GLU A 163 2.44 9.49 26.09
N GLN A 164 2.71 8.20 26.22
CA GLN A 164 2.98 7.32 25.08
C GLN A 164 1.66 6.71 24.58
N ARG A 165 1.33 6.94 23.30
CA ARG A 165 0.17 6.33 22.62
C ARG A 165 0.61 5.42 21.50
N ILE A 166 -0.02 4.26 21.41
CA ILE A 166 0.19 3.30 20.32
C ILE A 166 -0.61 3.79 19.11
N VAL A 167 0.02 3.74 17.93
CA VAL A 167 -0.58 4.11 16.64
C VAL A 167 -0.64 2.84 15.79
N GLU A 168 -1.83 2.53 15.27
CA GLU A 168 -2.10 1.45 14.30
C GLU A 168 -2.09 2.00 12.88
#